data_6c9ed374257c25dd234c568abe097731
#
_entry.id   6c9ed374257c25dd234c568abe097731
#
_cell.length_a   1.000
_cell.length_b   1.000
_cell.length_c   1.000
_cell.angle_alpha   90.00
_cell.angle_beta   90.00
_cell.angle_gamma   90.00
#
_symmetry.space_group_name_H-M   'P 1'
#
loop_
_entity.id
_entity.type
_entity.pdbx_description
1 polymer ?
#
loop_
_entity_poly.entity_id
_entity_poly.type
_entity_poly.pdbx_seq_one_letter_code
_entity_poly.pdbx_strand_id
1 'polypeptide(L)'
;MDWSNVTAEDLVEALREVDWSSPPRPFSEFFSRFTLPRSYAKWNSRLKCNLYYYRTNYFIMIVFILGMGFLRRPLAIVAALMAALSIAFLNDSFAGTFNEKVTRTVRQFSPHLAAKMRPHLTPVIRGRPSVKRAIHICGWPRWVFVLAFSTVSCILWFLSCGIITVLWALAIGLLATLIHASFRTPNLKARLNTFREEFRAVWRNYSEL
;
A
#
# COMPACT_ATOMS: atom_id res chain seq x y z
N MET A 1 -14.02 -9.66 23.73
CA MET A 1 -12.60 -9.73 23.36
C MET A 1 -11.80 -9.03 24.44
N ASP A 2 -11.02 -9.79 25.16
CA ASP A 2 -10.14 -9.27 26.20
C ASP A 2 -8.87 -8.79 25.51
N TRP A 3 -8.65 -7.48 25.43
CA TRP A 3 -7.55 -6.87 24.68
C TRP A 3 -6.15 -7.16 25.28
N SER A 4 -6.11 -7.73 26.49
CA SER A 4 -4.87 -8.07 27.17
C SER A 4 -4.11 -9.26 26.56
N ASN A 5 -4.77 -10.09 25.75
CA ASN A 5 -4.21 -11.31 25.17
C ASN A 5 -4.17 -11.32 23.62
N VAL A 6 -4.41 -10.17 22.98
CA VAL A 6 -4.41 -10.10 21.51
C VAL A 6 -2.96 -10.11 21.00
N THR A 7 -2.63 -11.14 20.23
CA THR A 7 -1.30 -11.27 19.57
C THR A 7 -1.26 -10.48 18.26
N ALA A 8 -0.06 -10.23 17.75
CA ALA A 8 0.12 -9.60 16.43
C ALA A 8 -0.48 -10.48 15.30
N GLU A 9 -0.47 -11.80 15.48
CA GLU A 9 -1.06 -12.77 14.55
C GLU A 9 -2.58 -12.64 14.48
N ASP A 10 -3.24 -12.50 15.62
CA ASP A 10 -4.70 -12.27 15.69
C ASP A 10 -5.12 -10.98 14.99
N LEU A 11 -4.32 -9.93 15.10
CA LEU A 11 -4.56 -8.67 14.39
C LEU A 11 -4.41 -8.81 12.88
N VAL A 12 -3.41 -9.56 12.42
CA VAL A 12 -3.18 -9.83 10.98
C VAL A 12 -4.31 -10.69 10.42
N GLU A 13 -4.78 -11.69 11.17
CA GLU A 13 -5.89 -12.54 10.77
C GLU A 13 -7.20 -11.75 10.71
N ALA A 14 -7.48 -10.93 11.71
CA ALA A 14 -8.63 -10.03 11.71
C ALA A 14 -8.61 -9.04 10.53
N LEU A 15 -7.44 -8.54 10.13
CA LEU A 15 -7.28 -7.69 8.95
C LEU A 15 -7.52 -8.44 7.64
N ARG A 16 -7.19 -9.74 7.58
CA ARG A 16 -7.46 -10.60 6.41
C ARG A 16 -8.95 -10.91 6.25
N GLU A 17 -9.66 -11.10 7.37
CA GLU A 17 -11.11 -11.37 7.36
C GLU A 17 -11.95 -10.13 6.97
N VAL A 18 -11.38 -8.93 7.01
CA VAL A 18 -12.09 -7.71 6.62
C VAL A 18 -12.36 -7.71 5.12
N ASP A 19 -13.63 -7.69 4.73
CA ASP A 19 -14.04 -7.48 3.34
C ASP A 19 -13.76 -6.03 2.91
N TRP A 20 -12.63 -5.82 2.27
CA TRP A 20 -12.19 -4.53 1.71
C TRP A 20 -12.87 -4.18 0.38
N SER A 21 -13.61 -5.13 -0.23
CA SER A 21 -14.31 -4.92 -1.50
C SER A 21 -15.61 -4.13 -1.33
N SER A 22 -16.06 -3.91 -0.09
CA SER A 22 -17.30 -3.17 0.17
C SER A 22 -17.17 -1.72 -0.29
N PRO A 23 -18.12 -1.20 -1.09
CA PRO A 23 -18.07 0.16 -1.62
C PRO A 23 -18.15 1.20 -0.49
N PRO A 24 -17.55 2.40 -0.68
CA PRO A 24 -17.64 3.48 0.28
C PRO A 24 -19.10 3.91 0.48
N ARG A 25 -19.43 4.30 1.70
CA ARG A 25 -20.76 4.83 2.03
C ARG A 25 -20.91 6.26 1.52
N PRO A 26 -22.14 6.70 1.18
CA PRO A 26 -22.39 8.05 0.69
C PRO A 26 -21.86 9.13 1.65
N PHE A 27 -21.31 10.19 1.11
CA PHE A 27 -20.78 11.31 1.91
C PHE A 27 -21.84 11.96 2.79
N SER A 28 -23.07 12.09 2.31
CA SER A 28 -24.21 12.61 3.08
C SER A 28 -24.51 11.77 4.32
N GLU A 29 -24.32 10.46 4.24
CA GLU A 29 -24.44 9.56 5.37
C GLU A 29 -23.22 9.68 6.28
N PHE A 30 -22.01 9.69 5.71
CA PHE A 30 -20.75 9.75 6.45
C PHE A 30 -20.65 10.98 7.34
N PHE A 31 -20.95 12.18 6.81
CA PHE A 31 -20.84 13.45 7.52
C PHE A 31 -22.13 13.90 8.24
N SER A 32 -23.09 13.02 8.49
CA SER A 32 -24.32 13.37 9.18
C SER A 32 -24.32 12.98 10.66
N ARG A 33 -25.11 13.71 11.48
CA ARG A 33 -25.46 13.39 12.88
C ARG A 33 -24.27 13.20 13.82
N PHE A 34 -23.59 14.28 14.16
CA PHE A 34 -22.55 14.31 15.17
C PHE A 34 -23.13 14.69 16.55
N THR A 35 -22.78 13.94 17.57
CA THR A 35 -23.16 14.19 18.96
C THR A 35 -22.05 13.75 19.92
N LEU A 36 -21.90 14.47 21.03
CA LEU A 36 -20.98 14.08 22.10
C LEU A 36 -21.41 12.80 22.77
N PRO A 37 -20.52 11.80 22.97
CA PRO A 37 -20.83 10.61 23.76
C PRO A 37 -20.93 10.96 25.24
N ARG A 38 -22.00 10.51 25.91
CA ARG A 38 -22.26 10.86 27.32
C ARG A 38 -21.56 9.91 28.31
N SER A 39 -20.97 8.81 27.88
CA SER A 39 -20.25 7.85 28.72
C SER A 39 -19.17 7.12 27.91
N TYR A 40 -18.17 6.60 28.64
CA TYR A 40 -17.08 5.81 28.01
C TYR A 40 -17.62 4.59 27.26
N ALA A 41 -18.57 3.84 27.83
CA ALA A 41 -19.17 2.69 27.17
C ALA A 41 -19.86 3.07 25.83
N LYS A 42 -20.58 4.21 25.79
CA LYS A 42 -21.18 4.73 24.55
C LYS A 42 -20.13 5.16 23.55
N TRP A 43 -19.04 5.80 23.99
CA TRP A 43 -17.94 6.19 23.14
C TRP A 43 -17.25 4.99 22.49
N ASN A 44 -16.89 3.97 23.28
CA ASN A 44 -16.25 2.75 22.77
C ASN A 44 -17.15 1.99 21.78
N SER A 45 -18.45 1.85 22.09
CA SER A 45 -19.42 1.25 21.19
C SER A 45 -19.53 2.03 19.85
N ARG A 46 -19.55 3.38 19.90
CA ARG A 46 -19.57 4.20 18.69
C ARG A 46 -18.32 4.01 17.86
N LEU A 47 -17.16 4.04 18.51
CA LEU A 47 -15.86 3.87 17.87
C LEU A 47 -15.82 2.55 17.08
N LYS A 48 -16.13 1.42 17.74
CA LYS A 48 -16.18 0.10 17.11
C LYS A 48 -17.16 0.04 15.94
N CYS A 49 -18.41 0.48 16.15
CA CYS A 49 -19.44 0.44 15.12
C CYS A 49 -19.08 1.30 13.90
N ASN A 50 -18.58 2.51 14.12
CA ASN A 50 -18.25 3.42 13.03
C ASN A 50 -16.99 3.02 12.29
N LEU A 51 -15.92 2.59 12.98
CA LEU A 51 -14.69 2.08 12.34
C LEU A 51 -15.00 0.91 11.43
N TYR A 52 -15.79 -0.05 11.88
CA TYR A 52 -16.17 -1.19 11.06
C TYR A 52 -17.05 -0.80 9.88
N TYR A 53 -18.10 -0.01 10.11
CA TYR A 53 -19.09 0.33 9.10
C TYR A 53 -18.57 1.27 8.02
N TYR A 54 -17.72 2.24 8.37
CA TYR A 54 -17.14 3.25 7.48
C TYR A 54 -15.69 2.98 7.12
N ARG A 55 -15.19 1.75 7.28
CA ARG A 55 -13.77 1.40 7.05
C ARG A 55 -13.23 1.88 5.72
N THR A 56 -13.98 1.67 4.63
CA THR A 56 -13.58 2.09 3.27
C THR A 56 -13.52 3.61 3.14
N ASN A 57 -14.47 4.33 3.76
CA ASN A 57 -14.45 5.79 3.79
C ASN A 57 -13.25 6.33 4.56
N TYR A 58 -12.92 5.73 5.70
CA TYR A 58 -11.74 6.12 6.48
C TYR A 58 -10.44 5.82 5.73
N PHE A 59 -10.36 4.68 5.05
CA PHE A 59 -9.22 4.36 4.21
C PHE A 59 -9.04 5.42 3.11
N ILE A 60 -10.10 5.77 2.39
CA ILE A 60 -10.09 6.81 1.35
C ILE A 60 -9.66 8.16 1.95
N MET A 61 -10.17 8.52 3.12
CA MET A 61 -9.81 9.77 3.81
C MET A 61 -8.32 9.82 4.17
N ILE A 62 -7.75 8.73 4.70
CA ILE A 62 -6.31 8.63 5.02
C ILE A 62 -5.48 8.73 3.74
N VAL A 63 -5.85 8.00 2.68
CA VAL A 63 -5.16 8.05 1.37
C VAL A 63 -5.22 9.45 0.76
N PHE A 64 -6.35 10.14 0.88
CA PHE A 64 -6.51 11.52 0.43
C PHE A 64 -5.59 12.48 1.18
N ILE A 65 -5.54 12.40 2.51
CA ILE A 65 -4.64 13.23 3.34
C ILE A 65 -3.17 12.94 2.98
N LEU A 66 -2.82 11.67 2.78
CA LEU A 66 -1.48 11.26 2.35
C LEU A 66 -1.14 11.83 0.97
N GLY A 67 -2.05 11.75 0.01
CA GLY A 67 -1.92 12.33 -1.33
C GLY A 67 -1.70 13.83 -1.30
N MET A 68 -2.45 14.54 -0.47
CA MET A 68 -2.27 15.99 -0.26
C MET A 68 -0.91 16.33 0.36
N GLY A 69 -0.40 15.47 1.26
CA GLY A 69 0.95 15.58 1.81
C GLY A 69 2.02 15.46 0.72
N PHE A 70 1.88 14.49 -0.18
CA PHE A 70 2.80 14.28 -1.30
C PHE A 70 2.73 15.41 -2.35
N LEU A 71 1.54 15.93 -2.65
CA LEU A 71 1.39 17.05 -3.60
C LEU A 71 2.17 18.29 -3.16
N ARG A 72 2.33 18.49 -1.84
CA ARG A 72 3.17 19.57 -1.30
C ARG A 72 4.67 19.28 -1.36
N ARG A 73 5.08 18.06 -1.69
CA ARG A 73 6.47 17.60 -1.72
C ARG A 73 6.76 16.85 -3.02
N PRO A 74 6.92 17.54 -4.17
CA PRO A 74 7.10 16.90 -5.47
C PRO A 74 8.33 15.97 -5.51
N LEU A 75 9.41 16.30 -4.79
CA LEU A 75 10.58 15.43 -4.68
C LEU A 75 10.26 14.09 -4.03
N ALA A 76 9.32 14.04 -3.07
CA ALA A 76 8.89 12.77 -2.47
C ALA A 76 8.12 11.90 -3.47
N ILE A 77 7.36 12.51 -4.40
CA ILE A 77 6.71 11.77 -5.49
C ILE A 77 7.77 11.17 -6.41
N VAL A 78 8.77 11.94 -6.81
CA VAL A 78 9.88 11.43 -7.63
C VAL A 78 10.61 10.30 -6.93
N ALA A 79 10.89 10.44 -5.63
CA ALA A 79 11.49 9.39 -4.82
C ALA A 79 10.67 8.09 -4.82
N ALA A 80 9.34 8.20 -4.65
CA ALA A 80 8.44 7.06 -4.70
C ALA A 80 8.43 6.39 -6.08
N LEU A 81 8.46 7.16 -7.16
CA LEU A 81 8.56 6.64 -8.53
C LEU A 81 9.89 5.91 -8.77
N MET A 82 11.02 6.46 -8.25
CA MET A 82 12.32 5.78 -8.33
C MET A 82 12.31 4.46 -7.54
N ALA A 83 11.70 4.42 -6.35
CA ALA A 83 11.52 3.19 -5.59
C ALA A 83 10.68 2.17 -6.36
N ALA A 84 9.56 2.59 -6.92
CA ALA A 84 8.69 1.73 -7.73
C ALA A 84 9.42 1.16 -8.95
N LEU A 85 10.22 1.97 -9.64
CA LEU A 85 11.07 1.51 -10.75
C LEU A 85 12.11 0.50 -10.29
N SER A 86 12.76 0.75 -9.15
CA SER A 86 13.72 -0.21 -8.59
C SER A 86 13.07 -1.57 -8.34
N ILE A 87 11.88 -1.59 -7.72
CA ILE A 87 11.10 -2.81 -7.48
C ILE A 87 10.67 -3.46 -8.80
N ALA A 88 10.23 -2.67 -9.78
CA ALA A 88 9.84 -3.18 -11.09
C ALA A 88 10.98 -3.88 -11.81
N PHE A 89 12.23 -3.38 -11.70
CA PHE A 89 13.41 -4.02 -12.27
C PHE A 89 13.80 -5.36 -11.61
N LEU A 90 13.26 -5.68 -10.43
CA LEU A 90 13.40 -7.01 -9.85
C LEU A 90 12.56 -8.05 -10.61
N ASN A 91 11.51 -7.63 -11.30
CA ASN A 91 10.68 -8.50 -12.12
C ASN A 91 11.36 -8.77 -13.48
N ASP A 92 11.57 -10.06 -13.80
CA ASP A 92 12.27 -10.50 -15.02
C ASP A 92 11.53 -10.09 -16.30
N SER A 93 10.20 -10.19 -16.31
CA SER A 93 9.36 -9.79 -17.44
C SER A 93 9.46 -8.30 -17.72
N PHE A 94 9.40 -7.47 -16.66
CA PHE A 94 9.50 -6.03 -16.80
C PHE A 94 10.88 -5.62 -17.33
N ALA A 95 11.95 -6.13 -16.72
CA ALA A 95 13.33 -5.82 -17.13
C ALA A 95 13.60 -6.22 -18.59
N GLY A 96 13.09 -7.39 -19.04
CA GLY A 96 13.20 -7.83 -20.43
C GLY A 96 12.45 -6.94 -21.40
N THR A 97 11.18 -6.64 -21.12
CA THR A 97 10.34 -5.75 -21.96
C THR A 97 10.92 -4.35 -22.04
N PHE A 98 11.40 -3.82 -20.92
CA PHE A 98 12.04 -2.50 -20.87
C PHE A 98 13.30 -2.46 -21.75
N ASN A 99 14.19 -3.43 -21.59
CA ASN A 99 15.40 -3.53 -22.41
C ASN A 99 15.08 -3.60 -23.92
N GLU A 100 14.08 -4.40 -24.30
CA GLU A 100 13.64 -4.51 -25.69
C GLU A 100 13.12 -3.18 -26.23
N LYS A 101 12.24 -2.49 -25.49
CA LYS A 101 11.70 -1.18 -25.89
C LYS A 101 12.80 -0.15 -26.03
N VAL A 102 13.70 -0.03 -25.05
CA VAL A 102 14.81 0.93 -25.09
C VAL A 102 15.74 0.61 -26.27
N THR A 103 16.13 -0.64 -26.45
CA THR A 103 17.00 -1.06 -27.58
C THR A 103 16.34 -0.76 -28.93
N ARG A 104 15.02 -0.94 -29.05
CA ARG A 104 14.26 -0.60 -30.26
C ARG A 104 14.28 0.89 -30.53
N THR A 105 14.04 1.72 -29.52
CA THR A 105 14.05 3.17 -29.63
C THR A 105 15.44 3.67 -29.98
N VAL A 106 16.49 3.22 -29.28
CA VAL A 106 17.87 3.60 -29.55
C VAL A 106 18.29 3.22 -30.96
N ARG A 107 17.83 2.06 -31.48
CA ARG A 107 18.12 1.62 -32.85
C ARG A 107 17.56 2.57 -33.90
N GLN A 108 16.45 3.26 -33.64
CA GLN A 108 15.89 4.27 -34.56
C GLN A 108 16.78 5.50 -34.67
N PHE A 109 17.44 5.90 -33.56
CA PHE A 109 18.30 7.09 -33.53
C PHE A 109 19.78 6.78 -33.83
N SER A 110 20.27 5.64 -33.34
CA SER A 110 21.68 5.24 -33.52
C SER A 110 21.86 3.73 -33.53
N PRO A 111 21.96 3.11 -34.72
CA PRO A 111 22.18 1.64 -34.85
C PRO A 111 23.48 1.18 -34.18
N HIS A 112 24.51 2.01 -34.17
CA HIS A 112 25.80 1.71 -33.56
C HIS A 112 25.72 1.59 -32.03
N LEU A 113 25.01 2.49 -31.38
CA LEU A 113 24.75 2.42 -29.92
C LEU A 113 23.91 1.22 -29.57
N ALA A 114 22.87 0.91 -30.34
CA ALA A 114 22.04 -0.25 -30.13
C ALA A 114 22.81 -1.59 -30.23
N ALA A 115 23.81 -1.65 -31.13
CA ALA A 115 24.69 -2.82 -31.24
C ALA A 115 25.57 -2.99 -29.98
N LYS A 116 26.03 -1.90 -29.37
CA LYS A 116 26.86 -1.91 -28.17
C LYS A 116 26.07 -2.28 -26.90
N MET A 117 24.74 -2.07 -26.92
CA MET A 117 23.83 -2.45 -25.82
C MET A 117 23.46 -3.94 -25.82
N ARG A 118 23.84 -4.72 -26.83
CA ARG A 118 23.58 -6.14 -26.86
C ARG A 118 24.51 -6.87 -25.88
N PRO A 119 23.99 -7.77 -25.02
CA PRO A 119 24.83 -8.57 -24.17
C PRO A 119 25.71 -9.48 -25.03
N HIS A 120 26.97 -9.64 -24.64
CA HIS A 120 27.87 -10.58 -25.30
C HIS A 120 27.27 -11.98 -25.24
N LEU A 121 27.12 -12.62 -26.39
CA LEU A 121 26.65 -13.99 -26.48
C LEU A 121 27.73 -14.91 -25.90
N THR A 122 27.54 -15.44 -24.72
CA THR A 122 28.38 -16.54 -24.20
C THR A 122 28.05 -17.77 -25.00
N PRO A 123 29.08 -18.44 -25.59
CA PRO A 123 28.85 -19.65 -26.36
C PRO A 123 28.25 -20.74 -25.47
N VAL A 124 27.15 -21.35 -25.93
CA VAL A 124 26.49 -22.45 -25.25
C VAL A 124 27.35 -23.69 -25.42
N ILE A 125 28.08 -24.07 -24.39
CA ILE A 125 28.86 -25.33 -24.38
C ILE A 125 27.85 -26.49 -24.16
N ARG A 126 27.76 -27.36 -25.15
CA ARG A 126 26.90 -28.56 -25.13
C ARG A 126 27.26 -29.43 -23.92
N GLY A 127 26.30 -29.68 -23.01
CA GLY A 127 26.47 -30.55 -21.83
C GLY A 127 26.57 -29.88 -20.48
N ARG A 128 26.58 -28.53 -20.38
CA ARG A 128 26.44 -27.85 -19.09
C ARG A 128 24.98 -27.43 -18.85
N PRO A 129 24.44 -27.62 -17.61
CA PRO A 129 23.11 -27.11 -17.29
C PRO A 129 23.10 -25.60 -17.54
N SER A 130 22.04 -25.11 -18.17
CA SER A 130 21.90 -23.66 -18.49
C SER A 130 21.90 -22.89 -17.19
N VAL A 131 22.96 -22.16 -16.90
CA VAL A 131 22.99 -21.17 -15.84
C VAL A 131 21.91 -20.13 -16.18
N LYS A 132 21.00 -19.82 -15.24
CA LYS A 132 19.95 -18.81 -15.42
C LYS A 132 20.59 -17.57 -15.99
N ARG A 133 20.19 -17.22 -17.21
CA ARG A 133 20.75 -16.09 -17.96
C ARG A 133 20.55 -14.81 -17.16
N ALA A 134 21.62 -14.19 -16.69
CA ALA A 134 21.54 -12.91 -16.02
C ALA A 134 20.94 -11.87 -17.01
N ILE A 135 19.85 -11.22 -16.58
CA ILE A 135 19.17 -10.21 -17.40
C ILE A 135 20.04 -8.94 -17.42
N HIS A 136 20.40 -8.54 -18.63
CA HIS A 136 21.14 -7.29 -18.88
C HIS A 136 20.20 -6.24 -19.47
N ILE A 137 20.31 -5.03 -18.99
CA ILE A 137 19.57 -3.87 -19.47
C ILE A 137 20.59 -2.89 -20.05
N CYS A 138 20.45 -2.55 -21.31
CA CYS A 138 21.40 -1.66 -22.01
C CYS A 138 22.87 -2.09 -21.90
N GLY A 139 23.14 -3.40 -21.83
CA GLY A 139 24.48 -3.97 -21.68
C GLY A 139 24.98 -4.09 -20.24
N TRP A 140 24.30 -3.52 -19.26
CA TRP A 140 24.63 -3.61 -17.85
C TRP A 140 23.76 -4.65 -17.13
N PRO A 141 24.26 -5.34 -16.10
CA PRO A 141 23.47 -6.26 -15.32
C PRO A 141 22.35 -5.51 -14.59
N ARG A 142 21.15 -6.08 -14.52
CA ARG A 142 19.95 -5.44 -13.94
C ARG A 142 20.14 -4.89 -12.53
N TRP A 143 20.96 -5.56 -11.71
CA TRP A 143 21.20 -5.13 -10.33
C TRP A 143 21.81 -3.73 -10.22
N VAL A 144 22.55 -3.28 -11.25
CA VAL A 144 23.10 -1.91 -11.32
C VAL A 144 21.96 -0.90 -11.35
N PHE A 145 20.93 -1.15 -12.16
CA PHE A 145 19.74 -0.29 -12.22
C PHE A 145 18.95 -0.31 -10.92
N VAL A 146 18.76 -1.49 -10.35
CA VAL A 146 18.08 -1.64 -9.03
C VAL A 146 18.82 -0.82 -7.97
N LEU A 147 20.13 -0.96 -7.86
CA LEU A 147 20.93 -0.20 -6.89
C LEU A 147 20.92 1.30 -7.17
N ALA A 148 21.10 1.72 -8.44
CA ALA A 148 21.08 3.13 -8.79
C ALA A 148 19.74 3.79 -8.44
N PHE A 149 18.62 3.19 -8.86
CA PHE A 149 17.28 3.73 -8.55
C PHE A 149 16.96 3.68 -7.06
N SER A 150 17.37 2.63 -6.33
CA SER A 150 17.22 2.57 -4.88
C SER A 150 18.01 3.66 -4.18
N THR A 151 19.26 3.85 -4.56
CA THR A 151 20.14 4.88 -3.96
C THR A 151 19.59 6.27 -4.19
N VAL A 152 19.21 6.58 -5.45
CA VAL A 152 18.60 7.87 -5.80
C VAL A 152 17.30 8.06 -5.03
N SER A 153 16.46 7.05 -4.95
CA SER A 153 15.22 7.09 -4.16
C SER A 153 15.50 7.40 -2.68
N CYS A 154 16.45 6.72 -2.05
CA CYS A 154 16.80 6.96 -0.64
C CYS A 154 17.29 8.39 -0.40
N ILE A 155 18.15 8.90 -1.29
CA ILE A 155 18.65 10.29 -1.22
C ILE A 155 17.48 11.28 -1.34
N LEU A 156 16.60 11.09 -2.32
CA LEU A 156 15.45 11.97 -2.53
C LEU A 156 14.44 11.89 -1.36
N TRP A 157 14.21 10.71 -0.77
CA TRP A 157 13.39 10.55 0.43
C TRP A 157 13.95 11.33 1.60
N PHE A 158 15.26 11.28 1.79
CA PHE A 158 15.93 12.03 2.84
C PHE A 158 15.84 13.55 2.60
N LEU A 159 16.18 14.02 1.39
CA LEU A 159 16.16 15.44 1.03
C LEU A 159 14.75 16.04 1.05
N SER A 160 13.73 15.26 0.69
CA SER A 160 12.33 15.72 0.69
C SER A 160 11.66 15.66 2.05
N CYS A 161 12.32 15.15 3.09
CA CYS A 161 11.68 14.79 4.37
C CYS A 161 10.43 13.91 4.17
N GLY A 162 10.47 13.01 3.17
CA GLY A 162 9.32 12.19 2.77
C GLY A 162 8.79 11.33 3.91
N ILE A 163 9.65 10.72 4.70
CA ILE A 163 9.28 9.90 5.86
C ILE A 163 8.47 10.72 6.87
N ILE A 164 8.94 11.92 7.20
CA ILE A 164 8.25 12.83 8.14
C ILE A 164 6.89 13.21 7.57
N THR A 165 6.80 13.47 6.26
CA THR A 165 5.53 13.78 5.58
C THR A 165 4.54 12.62 5.69
N VAL A 166 4.99 11.38 5.48
CA VAL A 166 4.15 10.18 5.64
C VAL A 166 3.68 10.03 7.08
N LEU A 167 4.59 10.15 8.05
CA LEU A 167 4.25 10.02 9.47
C LEU A 167 3.22 11.07 9.91
N TRP A 168 3.40 12.34 9.52
CA TRP A 168 2.43 13.40 9.80
C TRP A 168 1.09 13.17 9.11
N ALA A 169 1.08 12.78 7.84
CA ALA A 169 -0.15 12.50 7.12
C ALA A 169 -0.93 11.34 7.73
N LEU A 170 -0.23 10.26 8.13
CA LEU A 170 -0.84 9.14 8.83
C LEU A 170 -1.36 9.55 10.21
N ALA A 171 -0.59 10.30 10.98
CA ALA A 171 -1.02 10.78 12.30
C ALA A 171 -2.29 11.65 12.20
N ILE A 172 -2.32 12.60 11.26
CA ILE A 172 -3.49 13.44 11.01
C ILE A 172 -4.67 12.61 10.52
N GLY A 173 -4.45 11.67 9.58
CA GLY A 173 -5.50 10.80 9.04
C GLY A 173 -6.11 9.89 10.09
N LEU A 174 -5.27 9.28 10.95
CA LEU A 174 -5.73 8.46 12.07
C LEU A 174 -6.47 9.29 13.12
N LEU A 175 -5.94 10.46 13.46
CA LEU A 175 -6.60 11.36 14.42
C LEU A 175 -7.97 11.82 13.90
N ALA A 176 -8.06 12.23 12.64
CA ALA A 176 -9.32 12.58 11.99
C ALA A 176 -10.31 11.42 11.99
N THR A 177 -9.84 10.20 11.71
CA THR A 177 -10.64 8.97 11.78
C THR A 177 -11.19 8.73 13.18
N LEU A 178 -10.34 8.82 14.20
CA LEU A 178 -10.73 8.61 15.61
C LEU A 178 -11.74 9.66 16.07
N ILE A 179 -11.50 10.94 15.76
CA ILE A 179 -12.42 12.04 16.08
C ILE A 179 -13.77 11.81 15.40
N HIS A 180 -13.75 11.59 14.08
CA HIS A 180 -14.99 11.36 13.33
C HIS A 180 -15.75 10.13 13.87
N ALA A 181 -15.09 8.99 14.07
CA ALA A 181 -15.70 7.77 14.57
C ALA A 181 -16.27 7.92 16.00
N SER A 182 -15.64 8.75 16.84
CA SER A 182 -16.07 9.04 18.22
C SER A 182 -17.34 9.88 18.27
N PHE A 183 -17.41 10.91 17.43
CA PHE A 183 -18.52 11.86 17.46
C PHE A 183 -19.69 11.48 16.55
N ARG A 184 -19.45 10.68 15.52
CA ARG A 184 -20.49 10.21 14.61
C ARG A 184 -21.46 9.28 15.36
N THR A 185 -22.76 9.60 15.32
CA THR A 185 -23.80 8.72 15.87
C THR A 185 -23.97 7.50 14.98
N PRO A 186 -23.77 6.25 15.46
CA PRO A 186 -23.89 5.09 14.62
C PRO A 186 -25.31 4.92 14.12
N ASN A 187 -25.44 4.58 12.82
CA ASN A 187 -26.69 4.30 12.13
C ASN A 187 -27.24 2.96 12.64
N LEU A 188 -28.54 2.75 12.53
CA LEU A 188 -29.16 1.47 12.90
C LEU A 188 -28.53 0.29 12.15
N LYS A 189 -28.24 0.48 10.84
CA LYS A 189 -27.56 -0.52 10.01
C LYS A 189 -26.15 -0.85 10.53
N ALA A 190 -25.38 0.17 10.97
CA ALA A 190 -24.06 -0.02 11.56
C ALA A 190 -24.14 -0.85 12.84
N ARG A 191 -25.08 -0.53 13.71
CA ARG A 191 -25.32 -1.28 14.96
C ARG A 191 -25.73 -2.72 14.72
N LEU A 192 -26.61 -2.97 13.76
CA LEU A 192 -27.05 -4.31 13.40
C LEU A 192 -25.92 -5.16 12.79
N ASN A 193 -25.06 -4.55 11.96
CA ASN A 193 -23.92 -5.25 11.40
C ASN A 193 -22.92 -5.66 12.49
N THR A 194 -22.59 -4.76 13.42
CA THR A 194 -21.70 -5.09 14.55
C THR A 194 -22.28 -6.20 15.42
N PHE A 195 -23.59 -6.13 15.76
CA PHE A 195 -24.26 -7.16 16.51
C PHE A 195 -24.24 -8.53 15.78
N ARG A 196 -24.46 -8.52 14.49
CA ARG A 196 -24.41 -9.74 13.67
C ARG A 196 -23.02 -10.39 13.64
N GLU A 197 -21.95 -9.59 13.58
CA GLU A 197 -20.58 -10.11 13.63
C GLU A 197 -20.21 -10.62 15.02
N GLU A 198 -20.59 -9.92 16.09
CA GLU A 198 -20.43 -10.40 17.47
C GLU A 198 -21.16 -11.72 17.68
N PHE A 199 -22.39 -11.85 17.16
CA PHE A 199 -23.17 -13.10 17.23
C PHE A 199 -22.49 -14.25 16.46
N ARG A 200 -21.95 -13.98 15.27
CA ARG A 200 -21.21 -15.00 14.51
C ARG A 200 -19.93 -15.45 15.22
N ALA A 201 -19.20 -14.54 15.84
CA ALA A 201 -17.98 -14.87 16.58
C ALA A 201 -18.32 -15.78 17.78
N VAL A 202 -19.37 -15.47 18.52
CA VAL A 202 -19.85 -16.31 19.63
C VAL A 202 -20.28 -17.69 19.13
N TRP A 203 -21.04 -17.76 18.01
CA TRP A 203 -21.49 -19.03 17.43
C TRP A 203 -20.35 -19.91 16.95
N ARG A 204 -19.30 -19.34 16.34
CA ARG A 204 -18.09 -20.09 15.96
C ARG A 204 -17.41 -20.72 17.18
N ASN A 205 -17.19 -19.95 18.24
CA ASN A 205 -16.58 -20.48 19.47
C ASN A 205 -17.39 -21.60 20.09
N TYR A 206 -18.74 -21.60 19.97
CA TYR A 206 -19.57 -22.68 20.42
C TYR A 206 -19.54 -23.92 19.53
N SER A 207 -19.25 -23.78 18.24
CA SER A 207 -19.17 -24.91 17.29
C SER A 207 -17.79 -25.59 17.28
N GLU A 208 -16.79 -25.00 17.92
CA GLU A 208 -15.43 -25.55 18.06
C GLU A 208 -15.20 -26.23 19.44
N LEU A 209 -16.18 -26.17 20.35
CA LEU A 209 -16.22 -26.90 21.62
C LEU A 209 -16.99 -28.20 21.48
#